data_ccb8023d7de50f5ab820e88b67d138e7
#
_entry.id   ccb8023d7de50f5ab820e88b67d138e7
#
_cell.length_a   1.000
_cell.length_b   1.000
_cell.length_c   1.000
_cell.angle_alpha   90.00
_cell.angle_beta   90.00
_cell.angle_gamma   90.00
#
_symmetry.space_group_name_H-M   'P 1'
#
loop_
_entity.id
_entity.type
_entity.pdbx_description
1 polymer ?
#
loop_
_entity_poly.entity_id
_entity_poly.type
_entity_poly.pdbx_seq_one_letter_code
_entity_poly.pdbx_strand_id
1 'polypeptide(L)'
;MAMSFSLKTILAAAMLGLAGFAIAHGNVTPQEVDTGNLPELGDDVRIENPFREGNEFGEFNAQAVKVGESAYAGNCAACHGIRAMSGGLTPDLRELTEWDDEYYIGRVMNGTDRGMPSWKKSMDQNAMWAIRTYVESLPKPE
;
A
#
# COMPACT_ATOMS: atom_id res chain seq x y z
N MET A 1 -28.93 32.06 -43.43
CA MET A 1 -29.21 30.60 -43.33
C MET A 1 -29.10 30.20 -41.86
N ALA A 2 -30.19 30.13 -41.13
CA ALA A 2 -30.17 29.79 -39.71
C ALA A 2 -30.35 28.27 -39.57
N MET A 3 -29.32 27.61 -39.05
CA MET A 3 -29.39 26.18 -38.73
C MET A 3 -30.22 25.99 -37.45
N SER A 4 -31.44 25.48 -37.62
CA SER A 4 -32.30 25.07 -36.51
C SER A 4 -31.84 23.73 -35.99
N PHE A 5 -31.12 23.71 -34.86
CA PHE A 5 -30.81 22.46 -34.15
C PHE A 5 -32.05 21.99 -33.39
N SER A 6 -32.49 20.78 -33.65
CA SER A 6 -33.64 20.16 -32.98
C SER A 6 -33.34 20.00 -31.48
N LEU A 7 -34.33 20.33 -30.63
CA LEU A 7 -34.27 20.17 -29.16
C LEU A 7 -33.82 18.76 -28.71
N LYS A 8 -34.12 17.75 -29.54
CA LYS A 8 -33.69 16.35 -29.30
C LYS A 8 -32.19 16.14 -29.44
N THR A 9 -31.51 16.90 -30.33
CA THR A 9 -30.04 16.84 -30.50
C THR A 9 -29.31 17.54 -29.34
N ILE A 10 -29.90 18.57 -28.79
CA ILE A 10 -29.33 19.28 -27.60
C ILE A 10 -29.44 18.42 -26.35
N LEU A 11 -30.57 17.71 -26.17
CA LEU A 11 -30.73 16.76 -25.04
C LEU A 11 -29.77 15.56 -25.12
N ALA A 12 -29.49 15.03 -26.31
CA ALA A 12 -28.55 13.93 -26.48
C ALA A 12 -27.10 14.34 -26.17
N ALA A 13 -26.69 15.58 -26.51
CA ALA A 13 -25.36 16.11 -26.19
C ALA A 13 -25.19 16.39 -24.69
N ALA A 14 -26.26 16.77 -23.98
CA ALA A 14 -26.22 17.00 -22.55
C ALA A 14 -26.07 15.72 -21.70
N MET A 15 -26.55 14.57 -22.24
CA MET A 15 -26.40 13.29 -21.50
C MET A 15 -25.00 12.64 -21.63
N LEU A 16 -24.22 13.00 -22.66
CA LEU A 16 -22.85 12.51 -22.79
C LEU A 16 -21.84 13.25 -21.89
N GLY A 17 -22.22 14.38 -21.32
CA GLY A 17 -21.33 15.20 -20.48
C GLY A 17 -21.31 14.84 -19.00
N LEU A 18 -22.20 13.96 -18.50
CA LEU A 18 -22.29 13.61 -17.08
C LEU A 18 -21.60 12.27 -16.69
N ALA A 19 -20.96 11.60 -17.63
CA ALA A 19 -20.32 10.31 -17.37
C ALA A 19 -18.82 10.40 -17.02
N GLY A 20 -18.37 11.47 -16.37
CA GLY A 20 -16.94 11.76 -16.25
C GLY A 20 -16.40 12.16 -14.89
N PHE A 21 -17.12 11.95 -13.79
CA PHE A 21 -16.55 12.07 -12.46
C PHE A 21 -16.62 10.73 -11.70
N ALA A 22 -15.98 9.71 -12.25
CA ALA A 22 -15.49 8.63 -11.40
C ALA A 22 -14.34 9.23 -10.61
N ILE A 23 -14.60 9.71 -9.39
CA ILE A 23 -13.58 9.98 -8.39
C ILE A 23 -12.95 8.62 -8.11
N ALA A 24 -11.78 8.38 -8.69
CA ALA A 24 -10.94 7.26 -8.37
C ALA A 24 -10.42 7.44 -6.94
N HIS A 25 -11.29 7.26 -5.95
CA HIS A 25 -10.85 6.86 -4.62
C HIS A 25 -10.30 5.46 -4.82
N GLY A 26 -8.97 5.34 -4.80
CA GLY A 26 -8.29 4.07 -5.01
C GLY A 26 -8.70 3.03 -3.98
N ASN A 27 -9.76 2.31 -4.27
CA ASN A 27 -10.07 1.07 -3.58
C ASN A 27 -9.02 0.06 -4.02
N VAL A 28 -7.94 -0.03 -3.26
CA VAL A 28 -6.97 -1.11 -3.44
C VAL A 28 -7.68 -2.41 -3.02
N THR A 29 -7.88 -3.31 -3.98
CA THR A 29 -8.35 -4.66 -3.66
C THR A 29 -7.18 -5.43 -3.05
N PRO A 30 -7.27 -5.87 -1.78
CA PRO A 30 -6.20 -6.60 -1.14
C PRO A 30 -5.81 -7.84 -1.95
N GLN A 31 -4.51 -8.02 -2.16
CA GLN A 31 -3.94 -9.21 -2.78
C GLN A 31 -3.42 -10.13 -1.67
N GLU A 32 -3.69 -11.41 -1.83
CA GLU A 32 -3.17 -12.43 -0.91
C GLU A 32 -1.64 -12.45 -0.92
N VAL A 33 -1.03 -12.64 0.24
CA VAL A 33 0.42 -12.71 0.42
C VAL A 33 0.80 -14.10 0.89
N ASP A 34 1.65 -14.79 0.15
CA ASP A 34 2.21 -16.06 0.56
C ASP A 34 3.38 -15.82 1.55
N THR A 35 3.13 -16.11 2.81
CA THR A 35 4.10 -16.03 3.90
C THR A 35 4.60 -17.40 4.35
N GLY A 36 4.23 -18.49 3.67
CA GLY A 36 4.52 -19.88 4.08
C GLY A 36 6.00 -20.25 4.20
N ASN A 37 6.89 -19.40 3.69
CA ASN A 37 8.34 -19.55 3.84
C ASN A 37 8.94 -18.72 4.99
N LEU A 38 8.13 -18.02 5.75
CA LEU A 38 8.53 -17.25 6.93
C LEU A 38 8.09 -18.00 8.19
N PRO A 39 8.79 -17.81 9.32
CA PRO A 39 8.34 -18.37 10.59
C PRO A 39 7.03 -17.70 11.01
N GLU A 40 6.13 -18.48 11.62
CA GLU A 40 4.89 -17.93 12.16
C GLU A 40 5.17 -17.03 13.36
N LEU A 41 4.62 -15.83 13.35
CA LEU A 41 4.82 -14.84 14.42
C LEU A 41 3.79 -14.97 15.56
N GLY A 42 2.78 -15.83 15.39
CA GLY A 42 1.69 -16.02 16.34
C GLY A 42 0.63 -14.91 16.26
N ASP A 43 -0.32 -14.93 17.22
CA ASP A 43 -1.47 -14.03 17.24
C ASP A 43 -1.19 -12.69 17.94
N ASP A 44 -0.20 -12.65 18.83
CA ASP A 44 0.18 -11.45 19.55
C ASP A 44 0.91 -10.48 18.60
N VAL A 45 0.39 -9.27 18.46
CA VAL A 45 0.98 -8.26 17.58
C VAL A 45 2.35 -7.85 18.10
N ARG A 46 3.37 -8.06 17.28
CA ARG A 46 4.74 -7.63 17.58
C ARG A 46 4.86 -6.12 17.33
N ILE A 47 5.66 -5.48 18.14
CA ILE A 47 5.93 -4.04 18.10
C ILE A 47 7.33 -3.70 17.58
N GLU A 48 8.12 -4.72 17.25
CA GLU A 48 9.45 -4.62 16.64
C GLU A 48 9.51 -5.53 15.42
N ASN A 49 10.24 -5.11 14.38
CA ASN A 49 10.44 -5.91 13.17
C ASN A 49 11.25 -7.18 13.49
N PRO A 50 10.61 -8.37 13.50
CA PRO A 50 11.29 -9.61 13.89
C PRO A 50 12.31 -10.08 12.85
N PHE A 51 12.21 -9.64 11.59
CA PHE A 51 13.06 -10.05 10.48
C PHE A 51 14.27 -9.13 10.28
N ARG A 52 14.41 -8.04 11.04
CA ARG A 52 15.61 -7.20 11.00
C ARG A 52 16.81 -7.99 11.47
N GLU A 53 17.97 -7.80 10.82
CA GLU A 53 19.22 -8.45 11.22
C GLU A 53 19.51 -8.17 12.71
N GLY A 54 19.79 -9.24 13.45
CA GLY A 54 20.01 -9.19 14.91
C GLY A 54 18.76 -9.38 15.76
N ASN A 55 17.56 -9.37 15.19
CA ASN A 55 16.31 -9.66 15.89
C ASN A 55 15.96 -11.16 15.84
N GLU A 56 14.86 -11.56 16.47
CA GLU A 56 14.49 -12.96 16.76
C GLU A 56 14.53 -13.88 15.53
N PHE A 57 14.11 -13.39 14.36
CA PHE A 57 14.09 -14.11 13.10
C PHE A 57 14.93 -13.42 12.01
N GLY A 58 16.03 -12.79 12.41
CA GLY A 58 16.91 -12.06 11.51
C GLY A 58 17.57 -12.94 10.44
N GLU A 59 17.70 -14.24 10.68
CA GLU A 59 18.18 -15.21 9.67
C GLU A 59 17.24 -15.33 8.47
N PHE A 60 15.97 -14.96 8.62
CA PHE A 60 14.98 -14.92 7.53
C PHE A 60 14.92 -13.56 6.82
N ASN A 61 15.80 -12.59 7.16
CA ASN A 61 15.79 -11.24 6.58
C ASN A 61 15.71 -11.24 5.05
N ALA A 62 16.63 -11.96 4.37
CA ALA A 62 16.65 -12.00 2.90
C ALA A 62 15.38 -12.61 2.29
N GLN A 63 14.71 -13.50 3.02
CA GLN A 63 13.45 -14.11 2.62
C GLN A 63 12.29 -13.15 2.84
N ALA A 64 12.28 -12.47 3.98
CA ALA A 64 11.31 -11.43 4.29
C ALA A 64 11.37 -10.27 3.29
N VAL A 65 12.56 -9.87 2.83
CA VAL A 65 12.71 -8.88 1.75
C VAL A 65 11.99 -9.34 0.47
N LYS A 66 12.15 -10.60 0.05
CA LYS A 66 11.49 -11.11 -1.17
C LYS A 66 9.97 -11.18 -1.04
N VAL A 67 9.48 -11.70 0.10
CA VAL A 67 8.04 -11.73 0.39
C VAL A 67 7.49 -10.30 0.46
N GLY A 68 8.19 -9.41 1.14
CA GLY A 68 7.83 -8.01 1.29
C GLY A 68 7.79 -7.24 -0.03
N GLU A 69 8.72 -7.52 -0.96
CA GLU A 69 8.71 -6.93 -2.29
C GLU A 69 7.43 -7.28 -3.06
N SER A 70 7.07 -8.58 -3.09
CA SER A 70 5.85 -9.04 -3.74
C SER A 70 4.59 -8.48 -3.07
N ALA A 71 4.53 -8.55 -1.74
CA ALA A 71 3.42 -8.04 -0.95
C ALA A 71 3.24 -6.52 -1.14
N TYR A 72 4.33 -5.77 -1.14
CA TYR A 72 4.36 -4.32 -1.38
C TYR A 72 3.85 -3.99 -2.78
N ALA A 73 4.34 -4.68 -3.81
CA ALA A 73 3.94 -4.45 -5.19
C ALA A 73 2.43 -4.64 -5.40
N GLY A 74 1.84 -5.65 -4.77
CA GLY A 74 0.41 -5.95 -4.90
C GLY A 74 -0.51 -5.07 -4.06
N ASN A 75 -0.03 -4.56 -2.93
CA ASN A 75 -0.90 -3.94 -1.92
C ASN A 75 -0.59 -2.47 -1.61
N CYS A 76 0.63 -2.02 -1.78
CA CYS A 76 1.11 -0.71 -1.33
C CYS A 76 1.50 0.21 -2.49
N ALA A 77 2.06 -0.36 -3.57
CA ALA A 77 2.67 0.40 -4.66
C ALA A 77 1.69 1.31 -5.41
N ALA A 78 0.40 0.96 -5.46
CA ALA A 78 -0.62 1.79 -6.12
C ALA A 78 -0.72 3.19 -5.50
N CYS A 79 -0.47 3.32 -4.19
CA CYS A 79 -0.49 4.60 -3.48
C CYS A 79 0.92 5.13 -3.18
N HIS A 80 1.83 4.25 -2.72
CA HIS A 80 3.16 4.64 -2.26
C HIS A 80 4.24 4.58 -3.36
N GLY A 81 3.84 4.26 -4.59
CA GLY A 81 4.74 4.24 -5.75
C GLY A 81 5.60 2.97 -5.82
N ILE A 82 6.18 2.74 -6.99
CA ILE A 82 7.07 1.61 -7.24
C ILE A 82 8.34 1.80 -6.40
N ARG A 83 8.75 0.73 -5.68
CA ARG A 83 9.92 0.76 -4.79
C ARG A 83 9.83 1.88 -3.74
N ALA A 84 8.62 2.12 -3.24
CA ALA A 84 8.32 3.13 -2.22
C ALA A 84 8.64 4.59 -2.62
N MET A 85 8.90 4.85 -3.89
CA MET A 85 9.12 6.19 -4.45
C MET A 85 7.78 6.87 -4.68
N SER A 86 7.33 7.66 -3.72
CA SER A 86 6.07 8.37 -3.81
C SER A 86 6.09 9.46 -4.88
N GLY A 87 4.95 9.64 -5.57
CA GLY A 87 4.71 10.76 -6.46
C GLY A 87 4.25 12.07 -5.77
N GLY A 88 4.32 12.13 -4.42
CA GLY A 88 4.02 13.33 -3.63
C GLY A 88 2.62 13.38 -3.01
N LEU A 89 1.70 12.46 -3.37
CA LEU A 89 0.37 12.39 -2.74
C LEU A 89 0.39 11.63 -1.40
N THR A 90 1.29 10.67 -1.28
CA THR A 90 1.54 9.87 -0.08
C THR A 90 2.99 10.04 0.34
N PRO A 91 3.34 9.72 1.59
CA PRO A 91 4.74 9.79 2.03
C PRO A 91 5.63 8.83 1.22
N ASP A 92 6.87 9.26 0.94
CA ASP A 92 7.93 8.37 0.48
C ASP A 92 8.36 7.50 1.67
N LEU A 93 8.08 6.19 1.58
CA LEU A 93 8.31 5.30 2.72
C LEU A 93 9.80 5.03 2.97
N ARG A 94 10.68 5.36 2.04
CA ARG A 94 12.13 5.23 2.20
C ARG A 94 12.69 6.31 3.14
N GLU A 95 12.02 7.46 3.22
CA GLU A 95 12.33 8.51 4.19
C GLU A 95 11.92 8.13 5.62
N LEU A 96 11.04 7.12 5.74
CA LEU A 96 10.39 6.72 6.98
C LEU A 96 11.05 5.48 7.62
N THR A 97 12.20 5.03 7.13
CA THR A 97 12.90 3.85 7.64
C THR A 97 13.37 3.99 9.09
N GLU A 98 13.53 5.23 9.59
CA GLU A 98 13.88 5.53 10.98
C GLU A 98 12.66 5.64 11.91
N TRP A 99 11.45 5.42 11.38
CA TRP A 99 10.26 5.43 12.21
C TRP A 99 10.24 4.25 13.15
N ASP A 100 9.68 4.49 14.32
CA ASP A 100 9.32 3.50 15.31
C ASP A 100 8.50 2.37 14.67
N ASP A 101 8.90 1.14 14.92
CA ASP A 101 8.24 -0.06 14.42
C ASP A 101 6.79 -0.16 14.95
N GLU A 102 6.54 0.25 16.20
CA GLU A 102 5.19 0.31 16.78
C GLU A 102 4.30 1.28 15.99
N TYR A 103 4.83 2.45 15.62
CA TYR A 103 4.12 3.39 14.77
C TYR A 103 3.81 2.78 13.40
N TYR A 104 4.78 2.10 12.77
CA TYR A 104 4.61 1.44 11.49
C TYR A 104 3.47 0.41 11.54
N ILE A 105 3.57 -0.58 12.45
CA ILE A 105 2.59 -1.66 12.52
C ILE A 105 1.20 -1.12 12.86
N GLY A 106 1.13 -0.13 13.74
CA GLY A 106 -0.12 0.55 14.09
C GLY A 106 -0.79 1.21 12.89
N ARG A 107 -0.01 1.87 12.01
CA ARG A 107 -0.53 2.50 10.78
C ARG A 107 -1.00 1.48 9.76
N VAL A 108 -0.25 0.42 9.52
CA VAL A 108 -0.65 -0.62 8.58
C VAL A 108 -1.90 -1.35 9.06
N MET A 109 -1.96 -1.71 10.34
CA MET A 109 -3.11 -2.41 10.88
C MET A 109 -4.38 -1.56 10.90
N ASN A 110 -4.30 -0.30 11.30
CA ASN A 110 -5.49 0.53 11.55
C ASN A 110 -5.82 1.51 10.42
N GLY A 111 -4.88 1.75 9.49
CA GLY A 111 -5.02 2.78 8.48
C GLY A 111 -4.88 4.19 9.05
N THR A 112 -5.34 5.18 8.28
CA THR A 112 -5.32 6.60 8.69
C THR A 112 -6.57 7.34 8.24
N ASP A 113 -6.93 8.40 8.96
CA ASP A 113 -8.01 9.32 8.58
C ASP A 113 -7.75 10.05 7.25
N ARG A 114 -6.50 10.01 6.75
CA ARG A 114 -6.08 10.63 5.49
C ARG A 114 -6.22 9.72 4.27
N GLY A 115 -6.84 8.54 4.44
CA GLY A 115 -7.20 7.66 3.33
C GLY A 115 -6.36 6.39 3.18
N MET A 116 -5.37 6.11 4.04
CA MET A 116 -4.72 4.81 4.07
C MET A 116 -5.70 3.78 4.66
N PRO A 117 -6.03 2.69 3.96
CA PRO A 117 -6.94 1.68 4.48
C PRO A 117 -6.32 0.87 5.63
N SER A 118 -7.17 0.26 6.46
CA SER A 118 -6.75 -0.75 7.44
C SER A 118 -6.48 -2.08 6.75
N TRP A 119 -5.33 -2.68 7.01
CA TRP A 119 -4.94 -3.98 6.47
C TRP A 119 -5.15 -5.15 7.42
N LYS A 120 -5.58 -4.88 8.67
CA LYS A 120 -5.73 -5.87 9.74
C LYS A 120 -6.56 -7.10 9.35
N LYS A 121 -7.56 -6.94 8.47
CA LYS A 121 -8.47 -8.02 8.07
C LYS A 121 -8.03 -8.78 6.82
N SER A 122 -7.08 -8.24 6.08
CA SER A 122 -6.70 -8.73 4.75
C SER A 122 -5.24 -9.17 4.66
N MET A 123 -4.46 -8.95 5.71
CA MET A 123 -3.04 -9.26 5.72
C MET A 123 -2.62 -9.66 7.14
N ASP A 124 -1.85 -10.72 7.27
CA ASP A 124 -1.26 -11.13 8.54
C ASP A 124 -0.05 -10.28 8.93
N GLN A 125 0.41 -10.38 10.17
CA GLN A 125 1.55 -9.62 10.63
C GLN A 125 2.87 -10.06 10.00
N ASN A 126 2.98 -11.32 9.52
CA ASN A 126 4.15 -11.80 8.81
C ASN A 126 4.36 -10.99 7.52
N ALA A 127 3.28 -10.83 6.73
CA ALA A 127 3.31 -10.03 5.52
C ALA A 127 3.58 -8.54 5.81
N MET A 128 2.98 -7.97 6.86
CA MET A 128 3.22 -6.60 7.25
C MET A 128 4.71 -6.36 7.61
N TRP A 129 5.31 -7.23 8.41
CA TRP A 129 6.71 -7.12 8.78
C TRP A 129 7.66 -7.42 7.61
N ALA A 130 7.28 -8.33 6.71
CA ALA A 130 8.03 -8.55 5.47
C ALA A 130 8.05 -7.29 4.60
N ILE A 131 6.91 -6.58 4.46
CA ILE A 131 6.85 -5.28 3.77
C ILE A 131 7.78 -4.26 4.44
N ARG A 132 7.79 -4.17 5.77
CA ARG A 132 8.70 -3.29 6.50
C ARG A 132 10.16 -3.60 6.18
N THR A 133 10.52 -4.89 6.23
CA THR A 133 11.88 -5.37 5.92
C THR A 133 12.29 -5.03 4.49
N TYR A 134 11.38 -5.19 3.53
CA TYR A 134 11.61 -4.78 2.14
C TYR A 134 11.85 -3.26 2.03
N VAL A 135 11.01 -2.43 2.63
CA VAL A 135 11.17 -0.96 2.57
C VAL A 135 12.49 -0.53 3.19
N GLU A 136 12.90 -1.14 4.30
CA GLU A 136 14.20 -0.88 4.94
C GLU A 136 15.39 -1.28 4.07
N SER A 137 15.23 -2.27 3.19
CA SER A 137 16.27 -2.72 2.24
C SER A 137 16.46 -1.80 1.05
N LEU A 138 15.53 -0.87 0.80
CA LEU A 138 15.59 0.05 -0.32
C LEU A 138 16.61 1.19 -0.07
N PRO A 139 17.29 1.67 -1.13
CA PRO A 139 18.16 2.82 -0.99
C PRO A 139 17.35 4.05 -0.55
N LYS A 140 17.90 4.80 0.42
CA LYS A 140 17.31 6.06 0.85
C LYS A 140 17.30 7.08 -0.30
N PRO A 141 16.33 8.02 -0.32
CA PRO A 141 16.38 9.15 -1.26
C PRO A 141 17.65 9.97 -1.04
N GLU A 142 18.19 10.51 -2.15
CA GLU A 142 19.31 11.45 -2.13
C GLU A 142 18.84 12.85 -1.69
#